data_31560a3672a638b914c3cf2a78dc8a2b
#
_entry.id   31560a3672a638b914c3cf2a78dc8a2b
#
_cell.length_a   1.000
_cell.length_b   1.000
_cell.length_c   1.000
_cell.angle_alpha   90.00
_cell.angle_beta   90.00
_cell.angle_gamma   90.00
#
_symmetry.space_group_name_H-M   'P 1'
#
loop_
_entity.id
_entity.type
_entity.pdbx_description
1 polymer ?
#
loop_
_entity_poly.entity_id
_entity_poly.type
_entity_poly.pdbx_seq_one_letter_code
_entity_poly.pdbx_strand_id
1 'polypeptide(L)'
;MASVAPYMPEGRRGIHFMQQWFNLSNPAMEDALHDAPPFRDFAGLCGLDDRLPDETTILRFCHVLEQHQLAPQILKTVDDLLQHKGLKLKTGTVVDATLVAAPSSTKNATGERDPETMPSKKGNQWYFGMKTHIGTATDSEPVHTVRGTSGNVNYVAEANSLLHGEETEAWSHAGSQGAGKRPDAKPGVRWNIAMRPGKRKQLDPEDRPIEQLTDELERIKARIRAKVEHPSRVIKPQFGHLNVRYNGLAKNTAQLHTFFTLANLWMAGKHFQGAQAEVRPTCLKAAGKPPLGALTPGRCHEAAAG
;
A
#
# COMPACT_ATOMS: atom_id res chain seq x y z
N MET A 1 -24.21 -28.98 8.12
CA MET A 1 -22.87 -29.24 7.52
C MET A 1 -21.98 -28.06 7.90
N ALA A 2 -21.10 -28.25 8.86
CA ALA A 2 -20.17 -27.22 9.31
C ALA A 2 -19.14 -27.00 8.19
N SER A 3 -19.09 -25.78 7.65
CA SER A 3 -18.05 -25.35 6.72
C SER A 3 -16.71 -25.37 7.48
N VAL A 4 -15.91 -26.40 7.23
CA VAL A 4 -14.51 -26.40 7.67
C VAL A 4 -13.81 -25.31 6.85
N ALA A 5 -13.57 -24.16 7.46
CA ALA A 5 -12.68 -23.17 6.89
C ALA A 5 -11.33 -23.87 6.58
N PRO A 6 -10.80 -23.80 5.36
CA PRO A 6 -9.58 -24.48 5.04
C PRO A 6 -8.49 -23.96 5.96
N TYR A 7 -7.93 -24.85 6.80
CA TYR A 7 -6.78 -24.56 7.65
C TYR A 7 -5.62 -24.09 6.77
N MET A 8 -5.31 -22.82 6.86
CA MET A 8 -4.17 -22.25 6.15
C MET A 8 -2.92 -22.41 7.01
N PRO A 9 -1.95 -23.22 6.61
CA PRO A 9 -0.65 -23.27 7.24
C PRO A 9 -0.02 -21.87 7.22
N GLU A 10 0.47 -21.40 8.36
CA GLU A 10 1.04 -20.04 8.50
C GLU A 10 2.17 -19.78 7.50
N GLY A 11 3.00 -20.78 7.22
CA GLY A 11 4.08 -20.68 6.25
C GLY A 11 3.64 -20.31 4.83
N ARG A 12 2.50 -20.81 4.35
CA ARG A 12 2.01 -20.50 2.99
C ARG A 12 1.60 -19.03 2.82
N ARG A 13 1.12 -18.40 3.89
CA ARG A 13 0.83 -16.95 3.88
C ARG A 13 2.11 -16.14 3.77
N GLY A 14 3.15 -16.53 4.50
CA GLY A 14 4.47 -15.91 4.42
C GLY A 14 5.06 -15.99 3.02
N ILE A 15 5.00 -17.18 2.38
CA ILE A 15 5.46 -17.39 1.00
C ILE A 15 4.73 -16.45 0.03
N HIS A 16 3.38 -16.37 0.11
CA HIS A 16 2.62 -15.49 -0.77
C HIS A 16 2.98 -14.02 -0.58
N PHE A 17 3.15 -13.57 0.67
CA PHE A 17 3.55 -12.20 0.94
C PHE A 17 4.95 -11.89 0.43
N MET A 18 5.92 -12.77 0.61
CA MET A 18 7.26 -12.63 0.03
C MET A 18 7.21 -12.59 -1.49
N GLN A 19 6.45 -13.49 -2.11
CA GLN A 19 6.26 -13.53 -3.56
C GLN A 19 5.76 -12.18 -4.11
N GLN A 20 4.76 -11.58 -3.46
CA GLN A 20 4.24 -10.28 -3.87
C GLN A 20 5.21 -9.14 -3.55
N TRP A 21 5.87 -9.18 -2.39
CA TRP A 21 6.83 -8.16 -1.97
C TRP A 21 8.02 -8.04 -2.91
N PHE A 22 8.59 -9.17 -3.30
CA PHE A 22 9.76 -9.23 -4.18
C PHE A 22 9.39 -9.36 -5.67
N ASN A 23 8.11 -9.32 -5.98
CA ASN A 23 7.62 -9.38 -7.36
C ASN A 23 8.01 -10.67 -8.10
N LEU A 24 8.02 -11.81 -7.41
CA LEU A 24 8.46 -13.10 -7.95
C LEU A 24 7.32 -13.83 -8.68
N SER A 25 7.66 -14.55 -9.77
CA SER A 25 6.77 -15.54 -10.37
C SER A 25 6.70 -16.81 -9.50
N ASN A 26 5.78 -17.74 -9.79
CA ASN A 26 5.69 -18.99 -9.02
C ASN A 26 6.99 -19.80 -9.10
N PRO A 27 7.60 -20.03 -10.29
CA PRO A 27 8.90 -20.69 -10.37
C PRO A 27 10.00 -19.93 -9.62
N ALA A 28 10.09 -18.61 -9.80
CA ALA A 28 11.12 -17.81 -9.13
C ALA A 28 10.97 -17.81 -7.60
N MET A 29 9.74 -17.98 -7.08
CA MET A 29 9.51 -18.12 -5.64
C MET A 29 9.94 -19.49 -5.13
N GLU A 30 9.72 -20.56 -5.91
CA GLU A 30 10.26 -21.90 -5.64
C GLU A 30 11.78 -21.86 -5.58
N ASP A 31 12.45 -21.31 -6.62
CA ASP A 31 13.90 -21.14 -6.65
C ASP A 31 14.40 -20.35 -5.43
N ALA A 32 13.74 -19.25 -5.07
CA ALA A 32 14.11 -18.45 -3.91
C ALA A 32 14.00 -19.20 -2.58
N LEU A 33 13.02 -20.11 -2.44
CA LEU A 33 12.91 -20.97 -1.26
C LEU A 33 14.05 -22.01 -1.20
N HIS A 34 14.54 -22.48 -2.35
CA HIS A 34 15.67 -23.40 -2.41
C HIS A 34 17.02 -22.70 -2.13
N ASP A 35 17.22 -21.52 -2.70
CA ASP A 35 18.52 -20.86 -2.74
C ASP A 35 18.76 -19.90 -1.57
N ALA A 36 17.69 -19.33 -0.98
CA ALA A 36 17.80 -18.28 0.02
C ALA A 36 17.26 -18.72 1.39
N PRO A 37 18.10 -19.09 2.37
CA PRO A 37 17.68 -19.45 3.72
C PRO A 37 16.72 -18.44 4.39
N PRO A 38 16.92 -17.11 4.28
CA PRO A 38 15.99 -16.15 4.91
C PRO A 38 14.54 -16.27 4.42
N PHE A 39 14.30 -16.75 3.20
CA PHE A 39 12.94 -16.99 2.69
C PHE A 39 12.29 -18.18 3.39
N ARG A 40 13.06 -19.25 3.65
CA ARG A 40 12.60 -20.42 4.42
C ARG A 40 12.31 -20.04 5.86
N ASP A 41 13.23 -19.30 6.49
CA ASP A 41 13.08 -18.84 7.88
C ASP A 41 11.80 -18.00 8.04
N PHE A 42 11.57 -17.06 7.14
CA PHE A 42 10.36 -16.24 7.16
C PHE A 42 9.08 -17.06 6.93
N ALA A 43 9.15 -18.10 6.10
CA ALA A 43 8.05 -19.02 5.85
C ALA A 43 7.85 -20.05 6.98
N GLY A 44 8.73 -20.08 7.99
CA GLY A 44 8.71 -21.08 9.05
C GLY A 44 9.09 -22.50 8.57
N LEU A 45 9.88 -22.61 7.50
CA LEU A 45 10.35 -23.84 6.88
C LEU A 45 11.83 -24.07 7.22
N CYS A 46 12.13 -24.22 8.52
CA CYS A 46 13.49 -24.34 9.04
C CYS A 46 13.88 -25.78 9.38
N GLY A 47 12.93 -26.72 9.35
CA GLY A 47 13.19 -28.14 9.62
C GLY A 47 13.95 -28.82 8.51
N LEU A 48 14.82 -29.79 8.88
CA LEU A 48 15.55 -30.62 7.91
C LEU A 48 14.61 -31.46 7.03
N ASP A 49 13.44 -31.80 7.55
CA ASP A 49 12.41 -32.61 6.89
C ASP A 49 11.28 -31.76 6.27
N ASP A 50 11.38 -30.41 6.34
CA ASP A 50 10.36 -29.54 5.79
C ASP A 50 10.36 -29.61 4.26
N ARG A 51 9.25 -30.07 3.69
CA ARG A 51 9.07 -30.11 2.25
C ARG A 51 8.79 -28.71 1.71
N LEU A 52 9.69 -28.19 0.89
CA LEU A 52 9.50 -26.93 0.20
C LEU A 52 8.36 -27.05 -0.82
N PRO A 53 7.45 -26.06 -0.90
CA PRO A 53 6.38 -26.06 -1.90
C PRO A 53 6.94 -25.77 -3.30
N ASP A 54 6.50 -26.57 -4.25
CA ASP A 54 6.74 -26.37 -5.68
C ASP A 54 5.86 -25.25 -6.26
N GLU A 55 6.15 -24.82 -7.49
CA GLU A 55 5.39 -23.78 -8.20
C GLU A 55 3.90 -24.07 -8.28
N THR A 56 3.53 -25.37 -8.44
CA THR A 56 2.12 -25.78 -8.54
C THR A 56 1.40 -25.66 -7.21
N THR A 57 2.07 -25.92 -6.10
CA THR A 57 1.54 -25.74 -4.75
C THR A 57 1.37 -24.26 -4.45
N ILE A 58 2.31 -23.40 -4.85
CA ILE A 58 2.22 -21.95 -4.73
C ILE A 58 1.03 -21.42 -5.55
N LEU A 59 0.88 -21.89 -6.80
CA LEU A 59 -0.24 -21.53 -7.67
C LEU A 59 -1.59 -21.95 -7.09
N ARG A 60 -1.70 -23.18 -6.58
CA ARG A 60 -2.93 -23.67 -5.92
C ARG A 60 -3.31 -22.81 -4.72
N PHE A 61 -2.33 -22.37 -3.96
CA PHE A 61 -2.59 -21.45 -2.84
C PHE A 61 -3.14 -20.10 -3.32
N CYS A 62 -2.61 -19.53 -4.41
CA CYS A 62 -3.16 -18.33 -5.03
C CYS A 62 -4.62 -18.53 -5.47
N HIS A 63 -4.95 -19.68 -6.07
CA HIS A 63 -6.33 -20.00 -6.45
C HIS A 63 -7.26 -20.12 -5.23
N VAL A 64 -6.80 -20.66 -4.10
CA VAL A 64 -7.58 -20.70 -2.84
C VAL A 64 -7.85 -19.28 -2.33
N LEU A 65 -6.86 -18.39 -2.37
CA LEU A 65 -7.05 -16.98 -2.00
C LEU A 65 -8.12 -16.30 -2.86
N GLU A 66 -8.10 -16.56 -4.17
CA GLU A 66 -9.07 -16.02 -5.12
C GLU A 66 -10.48 -16.63 -4.91
N GLN A 67 -10.58 -17.95 -4.87
CA GLN A 67 -11.84 -18.68 -4.75
C GLN A 67 -12.62 -18.31 -3.49
N HIS A 68 -11.93 -18.14 -2.38
CA HIS A 68 -12.53 -17.79 -1.09
C HIS A 68 -12.48 -16.29 -0.79
N GLN A 69 -12.05 -15.46 -1.74
CA GLN A 69 -11.91 -14.01 -1.58
C GLN A 69 -11.19 -13.61 -0.27
N LEU A 70 -10.08 -14.29 0.02
CA LEU A 70 -9.35 -14.09 1.26
C LEU A 70 -8.49 -12.83 1.26
N ALA A 71 -8.04 -12.35 0.10
CA ALA A 71 -7.23 -11.14 0.02
C ALA A 71 -7.96 -9.89 0.58
N PRO A 72 -9.24 -9.61 0.27
CA PRO A 72 -10.00 -8.55 0.94
C PRO A 72 -10.14 -8.76 2.45
N GLN A 73 -10.31 -10.01 2.91
CA GLN A 73 -10.43 -10.31 4.34
C GLN A 73 -9.12 -10.07 5.08
N ILE A 74 -7.98 -10.42 4.47
CA ILE A 74 -6.65 -10.16 5.02
C ILE A 74 -6.42 -8.65 5.13
N LEU A 75 -6.76 -7.86 4.09
CA LEU A 75 -6.67 -6.40 4.14
C LEU A 75 -7.48 -5.85 5.31
N LYS A 76 -8.73 -6.29 5.46
CA LYS A 76 -9.60 -5.88 6.56
C LYS A 76 -9.00 -6.24 7.93
N THR A 77 -8.47 -7.46 8.08
CA THR A 77 -7.86 -7.90 9.34
C THR A 77 -6.66 -7.04 9.73
N VAL A 78 -5.80 -6.72 8.75
CA VAL A 78 -4.65 -5.83 8.98
C VAL A 78 -5.13 -4.42 9.31
N ASP A 79 -6.16 -3.93 8.64
CA ASP A 79 -6.76 -2.63 8.89
C ASP A 79 -7.33 -2.52 10.31
N ASP A 80 -8.08 -3.54 10.75
CA ASP A 80 -8.59 -3.64 12.13
C ASP A 80 -7.44 -3.68 13.15
N LEU A 81 -6.36 -4.43 12.87
CA LEU A 81 -5.17 -4.47 13.72
C LEU A 81 -4.50 -3.10 13.84
N LEU A 82 -4.33 -2.38 12.74
CA LEU A 82 -3.74 -1.03 12.73
C LEU A 82 -4.61 -0.04 13.51
N GLN A 83 -5.94 -0.17 13.41
CA GLN A 83 -6.89 0.63 14.19
C GLN A 83 -6.74 0.35 15.70
N HIS A 84 -6.69 -0.91 16.12
CA HIS A 84 -6.47 -1.29 17.52
C HIS A 84 -5.13 -0.78 18.07
N LYS A 85 -4.12 -0.67 17.23
CA LYS A 85 -2.82 -0.08 17.59
C LYS A 85 -2.79 1.45 17.56
N GLY A 86 -3.91 2.11 17.28
CA GLY A 86 -4.01 3.58 17.20
C GLY A 86 -3.32 4.19 15.98
N LEU A 87 -2.91 3.36 15.00
CA LEU A 87 -2.24 3.80 13.78
C LEU A 87 -3.21 4.19 12.66
N LYS A 88 -4.51 4.05 12.91
CA LYS A 88 -5.57 4.45 11.99
C LYS A 88 -6.66 5.19 12.74
N LEU A 89 -7.02 6.36 12.23
CA LEU A 89 -8.16 7.17 12.69
C LEU A 89 -9.27 7.14 11.63
N LYS A 90 -10.52 7.01 12.07
CA LYS A 90 -11.71 6.92 11.20
C LYS A 90 -12.41 8.28 11.02
N THR A 91 -11.68 9.37 10.87
CA THR A 91 -12.26 10.72 10.83
C THR A 91 -12.77 11.13 9.45
N GLY A 92 -12.11 10.65 8.39
CA GLY A 92 -12.47 10.97 7.02
C GLY A 92 -11.74 10.07 6.02
N THR A 93 -12.21 10.08 4.78
CA THR A 93 -11.63 9.26 3.70
C THR A 93 -11.16 10.14 2.55
N VAL A 94 -9.95 9.91 2.07
CA VAL A 94 -9.46 10.42 0.79
C VAL A 94 -9.66 9.35 -0.26
N VAL A 95 -10.36 9.68 -1.33
CA VAL A 95 -10.57 8.76 -2.45
C VAL A 95 -9.74 9.17 -3.66
N ASP A 96 -9.10 8.20 -4.28
CA ASP A 96 -8.35 8.39 -5.51
C ASP A 96 -8.40 7.15 -6.39
N ALA A 97 -7.98 7.29 -7.63
CA ALA A 97 -7.82 6.15 -8.50
C ALA A 97 -6.58 6.29 -9.39
N THR A 98 -5.89 5.19 -9.54
CA THR A 98 -4.71 5.10 -10.39
C THR A 98 -4.94 4.12 -11.53
N LEU A 99 -4.37 4.43 -12.69
CA LEU A 99 -4.40 3.54 -13.84
C LEU A 99 -3.26 2.51 -13.71
N VAL A 100 -3.59 1.25 -13.97
CA VAL A 100 -2.65 0.13 -14.12
C VAL A 100 -2.70 -0.32 -15.56
N ALA A 101 -1.57 -0.22 -16.27
CA ALA A 101 -1.52 -0.52 -17.69
C ALA A 101 -1.64 -2.04 -17.93
N ALA A 102 -2.32 -2.41 -19.01
CA ALA A 102 -2.40 -3.78 -19.51
C ALA A 102 -1.76 -3.88 -20.90
N PRO A 103 -1.26 -5.06 -21.29
CA PRO A 103 -0.76 -5.30 -22.63
C PRO A 103 -1.86 -4.99 -23.67
N SER A 104 -1.56 -4.11 -24.61
CA SER A 104 -2.48 -3.77 -25.70
C SER A 104 -2.29 -4.67 -26.94
N SER A 105 -1.27 -5.55 -26.90
CA SER A 105 -0.95 -6.46 -28.00
C SER A 105 -1.98 -7.59 -28.11
N THR A 106 -2.29 -7.98 -29.33
CA THR A 106 -3.08 -9.17 -29.67
C THR A 106 -2.20 -10.35 -30.07
N LYS A 107 -0.87 -10.24 -29.92
CA LYS A 107 0.10 -11.31 -30.25
C LYS A 107 0.20 -12.32 -29.08
N ASN A 108 -0.92 -12.92 -28.72
CA ASN A 108 -1.03 -13.99 -27.74
C ASN A 108 -1.70 -15.21 -28.39
N ALA A 109 -1.79 -16.31 -27.67
CA ALA A 109 -2.36 -17.56 -28.19
C ALA A 109 -3.83 -17.43 -28.62
N THR A 110 -4.58 -16.52 -27.98
CA THR A 110 -6.00 -16.29 -28.30
C THR A 110 -6.23 -15.24 -29.38
N GLY A 111 -5.22 -14.44 -29.72
CA GLY A 111 -5.36 -13.32 -30.67
C GLY A 111 -6.20 -12.15 -30.16
N GLU A 112 -6.60 -12.16 -28.89
CA GLU A 112 -7.54 -11.19 -28.31
C GLU A 112 -6.92 -10.46 -27.12
N ARG A 113 -7.43 -9.25 -26.88
CA ARG A 113 -7.13 -8.49 -25.65
C ARG A 113 -8.02 -8.98 -24.53
N ASP A 114 -7.58 -8.76 -23.28
CA ASP A 114 -8.42 -9.00 -22.11
C ASP A 114 -9.71 -8.16 -22.19
N PRO A 115 -10.91 -8.80 -22.29
CA PRO A 115 -12.18 -8.11 -22.47
C PRO A 115 -12.60 -7.25 -21.27
N GLU A 116 -12.04 -7.49 -20.09
CA GLU A 116 -12.33 -6.74 -18.87
C GLU A 116 -11.46 -5.47 -18.73
N THR A 117 -10.46 -5.30 -19.60
CA THR A 117 -9.62 -4.09 -19.67
C THR A 117 -10.06 -3.18 -20.83
N MET A 118 -10.05 -1.87 -20.60
CA MET A 118 -10.55 -0.90 -21.57
C MET A 118 -9.62 0.31 -21.70
N PRO A 119 -9.65 1.02 -22.84
CA PRO A 119 -8.89 2.24 -23.01
C PRO A 119 -9.41 3.36 -22.10
N SER A 120 -8.50 4.16 -21.58
CA SER A 120 -8.78 5.37 -20.79
C SER A 120 -7.86 6.50 -21.23
N LYS A 121 -8.39 7.72 -21.29
CA LYS A 121 -7.62 8.91 -21.65
C LYS A 121 -7.19 9.65 -20.37
N LYS A 122 -5.89 9.94 -20.25
CA LYS A 122 -5.35 10.79 -19.19
C LYS A 122 -4.56 11.93 -19.83
N GLY A 123 -5.07 13.13 -19.73
CA GLY A 123 -4.56 14.26 -20.51
C GLY A 123 -4.75 14.01 -22.01
N ASN A 124 -3.69 14.10 -22.80
CA ASN A 124 -3.71 13.82 -24.24
C ASN A 124 -3.27 12.38 -24.60
N GLN A 125 -2.96 11.55 -23.62
CA GLN A 125 -2.46 10.20 -23.85
C GLN A 125 -3.52 9.15 -23.55
N TRP A 126 -3.60 8.13 -24.41
CA TRP A 126 -4.44 6.96 -24.24
C TRP A 126 -3.65 5.84 -23.56
N TYR A 127 -4.30 5.20 -22.60
CA TYR A 127 -3.81 4.03 -21.88
C TYR A 127 -4.82 2.91 -22.01
N PHE A 128 -4.33 1.70 -22.18
CA PHE A 128 -5.15 0.49 -22.12
C PHE A 128 -4.88 -0.21 -20.78
N GLY A 129 -5.93 -0.61 -20.04
CA GLY A 129 -5.74 -1.23 -18.75
C GLY A 129 -6.96 -1.19 -17.85
N MET A 130 -6.68 -1.30 -16.55
CA MET A 130 -7.67 -1.21 -15.48
C MET A 130 -7.42 0.03 -14.61
N LYS A 131 -8.43 0.42 -13.82
CA LYS A 131 -8.30 1.39 -12.75
C LYS A 131 -8.38 0.72 -11.39
N THR A 132 -7.51 1.16 -10.51
CA THR A 132 -7.56 0.82 -9.09
C THR A 132 -8.06 2.02 -8.34
N HIS A 133 -9.23 1.90 -7.74
CA HIS A 133 -9.82 2.90 -6.87
C HIS A 133 -9.51 2.55 -5.42
N ILE A 134 -9.09 3.53 -4.63
CA ILE A 134 -8.74 3.33 -3.23
C ILE A 134 -9.38 4.38 -2.35
N GLY A 135 -9.76 3.96 -1.14
CA GLY A 135 -10.12 4.82 -0.02
C GLY A 135 -9.05 4.72 1.07
N THR A 136 -8.49 5.86 1.47
CA THR A 136 -7.47 5.96 2.52
C THR A 136 -7.97 6.84 3.64
N ALA A 137 -7.58 6.55 4.88
CA ALA A 137 -7.88 7.45 6.00
C ALA A 137 -7.13 8.78 5.85
N THR A 138 -7.80 9.90 6.19
CA THR A 138 -7.25 11.27 6.06
C THR A 138 -6.02 11.52 6.91
N ASP A 139 -5.98 10.95 8.11
CA ASP A 139 -4.97 11.30 9.11
C ASP A 139 -3.82 10.30 9.18
N SER A 140 -4.05 9.04 8.83
CA SER A 140 -3.12 7.93 9.05
C SER A 140 -2.66 7.19 7.79
N GLU A 141 -3.14 7.58 6.60
CA GLU A 141 -2.74 7.08 5.28
C GLU A 141 -3.03 5.59 4.93
N PRO A 142 -3.34 4.63 5.84
CA PRO A 142 -3.63 3.26 5.44
C PRO A 142 -4.84 3.18 4.51
N VAL A 143 -4.73 2.28 3.53
CA VAL A 143 -5.81 1.97 2.59
C VAL A 143 -6.77 1.00 3.23
N HIS A 144 -8.04 1.40 3.37
CA HIS A 144 -9.10 0.55 3.93
C HIS A 144 -10.02 -0.08 2.87
N THR A 145 -10.14 0.55 1.70
CA THR A 145 -10.99 0.05 0.62
C THR A 145 -10.25 0.06 -0.70
N VAL A 146 -10.35 -1.03 -1.44
CA VAL A 146 -9.74 -1.21 -2.76
C VAL A 146 -10.78 -1.77 -3.72
N ARG A 147 -10.88 -1.19 -4.91
CA ARG A 147 -11.74 -1.68 -5.99
C ARG A 147 -11.00 -1.63 -7.34
N GLY A 148 -11.01 -2.75 -8.04
CA GLY A 148 -10.55 -2.82 -9.43
C GLY A 148 -11.72 -2.62 -10.39
N THR A 149 -11.53 -1.79 -11.41
CA THR A 149 -12.53 -1.59 -12.47
C THR A 149 -11.85 -1.54 -13.82
N SER A 150 -12.64 -1.70 -14.88
CA SER A 150 -12.17 -1.46 -16.23
C SER A 150 -11.70 0.00 -16.40
N GLY A 151 -10.73 0.24 -17.28
CA GLY A 151 -10.09 1.55 -17.47
C GLY A 151 -11.04 2.69 -17.85
N ASN A 152 -12.18 2.38 -18.48
CA ASN A 152 -13.17 3.38 -18.91
C ASN A 152 -14.13 3.84 -17.80
N VAL A 153 -14.20 3.15 -16.66
CA VAL A 153 -15.08 3.52 -15.54
C VAL A 153 -14.69 4.90 -15.00
N ASN A 154 -15.69 5.76 -14.80
CA ASN A 154 -15.45 7.11 -14.32
C ASN A 154 -15.18 7.12 -12.80
N TYR A 155 -14.29 7.99 -12.36
CA TYR A 155 -13.96 8.17 -10.93
C TYR A 155 -15.18 8.44 -10.05
N VAL A 156 -16.11 9.27 -10.52
CA VAL A 156 -17.31 9.64 -9.76
C VAL A 156 -18.22 8.44 -9.51
N ALA A 157 -18.20 7.43 -10.40
CA ALA A 157 -19.05 6.26 -10.27
C ALA A 157 -18.67 5.39 -9.06
N GLU A 158 -17.37 5.31 -8.75
CA GLU A 158 -16.85 4.49 -7.66
C GLU A 158 -16.59 5.27 -6.37
N ALA A 159 -16.72 6.61 -6.38
CA ALA A 159 -16.34 7.44 -5.25
C ALA A 159 -17.05 7.06 -3.94
N ASN A 160 -18.36 6.83 -3.99
CA ASN A 160 -19.16 6.48 -2.81
C ASN A 160 -18.92 5.05 -2.32
N SER A 161 -18.54 4.12 -3.21
CA SER A 161 -18.24 2.73 -2.87
C SER A 161 -16.92 2.56 -2.10
N LEU A 162 -16.07 3.59 -2.09
CA LEU A 162 -14.79 3.61 -1.40
C LEU A 162 -14.89 4.07 0.05
N LEU A 163 -16.05 4.54 0.48
CA LEU A 163 -16.29 5.00 1.84
C LEU A 163 -16.56 3.80 2.77
N HIS A 164 -16.00 3.82 3.98
CA HIS A 164 -16.23 2.74 4.98
C HIS A 164 -17.58 2.87 5.72
N GLY A 165 -18.22 4.06 5.70
CA GLY A 165 -19.58 4.28 6.20
C GLY A 165 -19.68 5.05 7.50
N GLU A 166 -18.60 5.32 8.19
CA GLU A 166 -18.52 6.11 9.42
C GLU A 166 -17.92 7.51 9.18
N GLU A 167 -17.66 7.87 7.92
CA GLU A 167 -17.09 9.16 7.57
C GLU A 167 -18.07 10.31 7.75
N THR A 168 -17.56 11.41 8.28
CA THR A 168 -18.21 12.72 8.23
C THR A 168 -17.72 13.54 7.03
N GLU A 169 -16.52 13.24 6.54
CA GLU A 169 -15.88 13.96 5.43
C GLU A 169 -15.24 13.03 4.42
N ALA A 170 -15.37 13.37 3.15
CA ALA A 170 -14.69 12.69 2.05
C ALA A 170 -13.95 13.72 1.17
N TRP A 171 -12.74 13.35 0.75
CA TRP A 171 -11.86 14.21 -0.01
C TRP A 171 -11.53 13.58 -1.36
N SER A 172 -11.57 14.37 -2.42
CA SER A 172 -11.23 13.85 -3.77
C SER A 172 -10.74 14.94 -4.72
N HIS A 173 -10.20 14.47 -5.85
CA HIS A 173 -9.81 15.36 -6.94
C HIS A 173 -11.03 15.85 -7.76
N ALA A 174 -10.79 16.81 -8.66
CA ALA A 174 -11.83 17.43 -9.48
C ALA A 174 -12.62 16.45 -10.38
N GLY A 175 -12.11 15.24 -10.62
CA GLY A 175 -12.79 14.19 -11.39
C GLY A 175 -13.98 13.54 -10.67
N SER A 176 -14.09 13.73 -9.35
CA SER A 176 -15.21 13.23 -8.53
C SER A 176 -16.31 14.27 -8.32
N GLN A 177 -16.33 15.37 -9.10
CA GLN A 177 -17.38 16.37 -8.99
C GLN A 177 -18.75 15.72 -9.19
N GLY A 178 -19.67 16.00 -8.24
CA GLY A 178 -21.01 15.42 -8.23
C GLY A 178 -21.14 14.12 -7.43
N ALA A 179 -20.09 13.58 -6.81
CA ALA A 179 -20.17 12.36 -6.00
C ALA A 179 -21.24 12.43 -4.91
N GLY A 180 -21.34 13.55 -4.19
CA GLY A 180 -22.35 13.76 -3.14
C GLY A 180 -23.79 13.98 -3.64
N LYS A 181 -23.99 14.11 -4.97
CA LYS A 181 -25.32 14.27 -5.58
C LYS A 181 -25.83 13.00 -6.26
N ARG A 182 -25.06 11.93 -6.22
CA ARG A 182 -25.42 10.65 -6.83
C ARG A 182 -26.47 9.91 -5.98
N PRO A 183 -27.26 9.02 -6.59
CA PRO A 183 -28.22 8.19 -5.86
C PRO A 183 -27.60 7.30 -4.79
N ASP A 184 -26.33 6.90 -5.01
CA ASP A 184 -25.51 6.06 -4.10
C ASP A 184 -24.74 6.87 -3.06
N ALA A 185 -24.96 8.20 -2.98
CA ALA A 185 -24.31 9.06 -2.00
C ALA A 185 -24.77 8.73 -0.57
N LYS A 186 -23.80 8.57 0.34
CA LYS A 186 -24.10 8.33 1.75
C LYS A 186 -24.60 9.63 2.42
N PRO A 187 -25.70 9.59 3.15
CA PRO A 187 -26.21 10.77 3.86
C PRO A 187 -25.23 11.19 4.96
N GLY A 188 -25.10 12.50 5.16
CA GLY A 188 -24.24 13.06 6.22
C GLY A 188 -22.76 13.20 5.86
N VAL A 189 -22.31 12.69 4.72
CA VAL A 189 -20.92 12.85 4.29
C VAL A 189 -20.72 14.15 3.54
N ARG A 190 -19.84 15.01 4.05
CA ARG A 190 -19.43 16.25 3.38
C ARG A 190 -18.29 15.97 2.39
N TRP A 191 -18.55 16.19 1.10
CA TRP A 191 -17.57 16.04 0.04
C TRP A 191 -16.73 17.30 -0.14
N ASN A 192 -15.42 17.19 0.08
CA ASN A 192 -14.41 18.22 -0.14
C ASN A 192 -13.67 17.94 -1.45
N ILE A 193 -14.30 18.30 -2.57
CA ILE A 193 -13.76 18.02 -3.92
C ILE A 193 -12.89 19.21 -4.35
N ALA A 194 -11.69 18.93 -4.87
CA ALA A 194 -10.79 19.95 -5.38
C ALA A 194 -11.37 20.65 -6.61
N MET A 195 -11.08 21.94 -6.73
CA MET A 195 -11.44 22.75 -7.88
C MET A 195 -10.66 22.29 -9.13
N ARG A 196 -11.29 22.42 -10.31
CA ARG A 196 -10.61 22.16 -11.57
C ARG A 196 -9.48 23.17 -11.80
N PRO A 197 -8.28 22.73 -12.26
CA PRO A 197 -7.14 23.62 -12.42
C PRO A 197 -7.40 24.88 -13.24
N GLY A 198 -8.24 24.78 -14.30
CA GLY A 198 -8.61 25.92 -15.12
C GLY A 198 -9.44 26.97 -14.37
N LYS A 199 -10.33 26.55 -13.45
CA LYS A 199 -11.09 27.49 -12.60
C LYS A 199 -10.20 28.10 -11.52
N ARG A 200 -9.29 27.32 -10.92
CA ARG A 200 -8.37 27.80 -9.91
C ARG A 200 -7.43 28.87 -10.46
N LYS A 201 -6.96 28.74 -11.70
CA LYS A 201 -6.10 29.75 -12.36
C LYS A 201 -6.80 31.09 -12.63
N GLN A 202 -8.14 31.14 -12.55
CA GLN A 202 -8.93 32.36 -12.74
C GLN A 202 -9.17 33.12 -11.44
N LEU A 203 -8.75 32.58 -10.28
CA LEU A 203 -8.81 33.25 -9.01
C LEU A 203 -7.78 34.38 -8.97
N ASP A 204 -8.18 35.50 -8.43
CA ASP A 204 -7.36 36.67 -8.17
C ASP A 204 -7.20 36.89 -6.65
N PRO A 205 -6.24 36.18 -6.01
CA PRO A 205 -6.07 36.21 -4.56
C PRO A 205 -5.45 37.51 -4.04
N GLU A 206 -4.87 38.34 -4.91
CA GLU A 206 -4.20 39.59 -4.50
C GLU A 206 -5.24 40.73 -4.29
N ASP A 207 -6.21 40.85 -5.19
CA ASP A 207 -7.17 41.92 -5.16
C ASP A 207 -8.53 41.57 -4.51
N ARG A 208 -8.81 40.24 -4.29
CA ARG A 208 -10.10 39.76 -3.81
C ARG A 208 -10.00 38.87 -2.57
N PRO A 209 -10.33 39.33 -1.37
CA PRO A 209 -10.20 38.57 -0.12
C PRO A 209 -10.95 37.22 -0.12
N ILE A 210 -12.11 37.11 -0.79
CA ILE A 210 -12.88 35.87 -0.89
C ILE A 210 -12.14 34.84 -1.77
N GLU A 211 -11.48 35.29 -2.83
CA GLU A 211 -10.72 34.43 -3.71
C GLU A 211 -9.41 33.98 -3.06
N GLN A 212 -8.82 34.82 -2.20
CA GLN A 212 -7.69 34.43 -1.34
C GLN A 212 -8.06 33.28 -0.39
N LEU A 213 -9.17 33.39 0.34
CA LEU A 213 -9.67 32.31 1.21
C LEU A 213 -9.98 31.04 0.41
N THR A 214 -10.52 31.19 -0.79
CA THR A 214 -10.80 30.06 -1.67
C THR A 214 -9.52 29.36 -2.10
N ASP A 215 -8.45 30.09 -2.46
CA ASP A 215 -7.17 29.49 -2.82
C ASP A 215 -6.50 28.80 -1.62
N GLU A 216 -6.62 29.37 -0.42
CA GLU A 216 -6.14 28.73 0.83
C GLU A 216 -6.86 27.42 1.11
N LEU A 217 -8.18 27.37 0.95
CA LEU A 217 -8.96 26.14 1.06
C LEU A 217 -8.53 25.09 0.03
N GLU A 218 -8.26 25.48 -1.21
CA GLU A 218 -7.77 24.58 -2.24
C GLU A 218 -6.35 24.07 -1.94
N ARG A 219 -5.49 24.86 -1.29
CA ARG A 219 -4.17 24.41 -0.79
C ARG A 219 -4.32 23.37 0.32
N ILE A 220 -5.26 23.55 1.25
CA ILE A 220 -5.57 22.56 2.29
C ILE A 220 -6.06 21.25 1.67
N LYS A 221 -7.03 21.32 0.73
CA LYS A 221 -7.52 20.15 0.01
C LYS A 221 -6.39 19.43 -0.72
N ALA A 222 -5.48 20.14 -1.37
CA ALA A 222 -4.34 19.56 -2.07
C ALA A 222 -3.39 18.83 -1.10
N ARG A 223 -3.12 19.41 0.09
CA ARG A 223 -2.26 18.81 1.13
C ARG A 223 -2.86 17.51 1.67
N ILE A 224 -4.16 17.49 1.97
CA ILE A 224 -4.85 16.30 2.45
C ILE A 224 -4.82 15.20 1.37
N ARG A 225 -5.10 15.57 0.12
CA ARG A 225 -5.07 14.63 -1.00
C ARG A 225 -3.69 14.05 -1.29
N ALA A 226 -2.63 14.78 -1.03
CA ALA A 226 -1.26 14.28 -1.28
C ALA A 226 -0.97 12.99 -0.51
N LYS A 227 -1.63 12.77 0.62
CA LYS A 227 -1.47 11.55 1.44
C LYS A 227 -1.90 10.28 0.71
N VAL A 228 -2.95 10.32 -0.13
CA VAL A 228 -3.42 9.15 -0.87
C VAL A 228 -2.41 8.66 -1.92
N GLU A 229 -1.45 9.49 -2.31
CA GLU A 229 -0.40 9.10 -3.24
C GLU A 229 0.66 8.19 -2.59
N HIS A 230 0.81 8.20 -1.26
CA HIS A 230 1.81 7.41 -0.56
C HIS A 230 1.62 5.90 -0.75
N PRO A 231 0.46 5.29 -0.50
CA PRO A 231 0.25 3.87 -0.78
C PRO A 231 0.52 3.50 -2.24
N SER A 232 0.10 4.34 -3.18
CA SER A 232 0.35 4.14 -4.60
C SER A 232 1.85 4.20 -4.96
N ARG A 233 2.63 5.04 -4.28
CA ARG A 233 4.09 5.09 -4.41
C ARG A 233 4.77 3.86 -3.83
N VAL A 234 4.23 3.28 -2.75
CA VAL A 234 4.77 2.01 -2.24
C VAL A 234 4.57 0.89 -3.25
N ILE A 235 3.37 0.74 -3.79
CA ILE A 235 3.05 -0.36 -4.71
C ILE A 235 3.84 -0.27 -6.01
N LYS A 236 3.92 0.91 -6.62
CA LYS A 236 4.52 1.04 -7.96
C LYS A 236 6.04 0.87 -7.96
N PRO A 237 6.84 1.70 -7.26
CA PRO A 237 8.29 1.54 -7.27
C PRO A 237 8.80 0.47 -6.31
N GLN A 238 8.18 0.29 -5.13
CA GLN A 238 8.68 -0.65 -4.11
C GLN A 238 8.36 -2.10 -4.47
N PHE A 239 7.12 -2.38 -4.91
CA PHE A 239 6.69 -3.73 -5.27
C PHE A 239 6.68 -3.97 -6.79
N GLY A 240 7.11 -2.99 -7.59
CA GLY A 240 7.23 -3.12 -9.05
C GLY A 240 5.90 -3.32 -9.78
N HIS A 241 4.74 -2.96 -9.20
CA HIS A 241 3.43 -3.15 -9.80
C HIS A 241 3.07 -2.00 -10.75
N LEU A 242 3.68 -2.01 -11.94
CA LEU A 242 3.42 -1.01 -12.99
C LEU A 242 2.34 -1.44 -13.97
N ASN A 243 2.24 -2.76 -14.22
CA ASN A 243 1.32 -3.37 -15.18
C ASN A 243 0.51 -4.48 -14.52
N VAL A 244 -0.65 -4.79 -15.10
CA VAL A 244 -1.43 -5.97 -14.72
C VAL A 244 -0.62 -7.24 -15.02
N ARG A 245 -0.78 -8.25 -14.17
CA ARG A 245 -0.08 -9.54 -14.30
C ARG A 245 -0.96 -10.66 -14.80
N TYR A 246 -2.25 -10.55 -14.55
CA TYR A 246 -3.22 -11.59 -14.82
C TYR A 246 -4.24 -11.11 -15.85
N ASN A 247 -4.89 -12.05 -16.52
CA ASN A 247 -6.09 -11.77 -17.29
C ASN A 247 -7.29 -11.70 -16.34
N GLY A 248 -8.17 -10.73 -16.57
CA GLY A 248 -9.38 -10.52 -15.80
C GLY A 248 -9.22 -9.61 -14.59
N LEU A 249 -10.29 -8.88 -14.26
CA LEU A 249 -10.32 -7.91 -13.15
C LEU A 249 -10.25 -8.59 -11.77
N ALA A 250 -10.88 -9.76 -11.61
CA ALA A 250 -10.97 -10.44 -10.33
C ALA A 250 -9.57 -10.78 -9.76
N LYS A 251 -8.70 -11.40 -10.58
CA LYS A 251 -7.34 -11.80 -10.18
C LYS A 251 -6.45 -10.59 -9.89
N ASN A 252 -6.50 -9.59 -10.77
CA ASN A 252 -5.72 -8.36 -10.56
C ASN A 252 -6.22 -7.59 -9.33
N THR A 253 -7.52 -7.58 -9.05
CA THR A 253 -8.08 -6.95 -7.85
C THR A 253 -7.67 -7.68 -6.58
N ALA A 254 -7.68 -9.02 -6.56
CA ALA A 254 -7.19 -9.82 -5.44
C ALA A 254 -5.70 -9.52 -5.16
N GLN A 255 -4.88 -9.42 -6.21
CA GLN A 255 -3.48 -9.02 -6.07
C GLN A 255 -3.33 -7.61 -5.49
N LEU A 256 -4.14 -6.64 -5.92
CA LEU A 256 -4.14 -5.29 -5.38
C LEU A 256 -4.48 -5.26 -3.89
N HIS A 257 -5.44 -6.06 -3.42
CA HIS A 257 -5.73 -6.19 -1.98
C HIS A 257 -4.49 -6.65 -1.21
N THR A 258 -3.75 -7.63 -1.74
CA THR A 258 -2.48 -8.09 -1.12
C THR A 258 -1.42 -6.99 -1.12
N PHE A 259 -1.24 -6.27 -2.22
CA PHE A 259 -0.28 -5.16 -2.27
C PHE A 259 -0.61 -4.04 -1.31
N PHE A 260 -1.88 -3.64 -1.19
CA PHE A 260 -2.27 -2.61 -0.23
C PHE A 260 -2.18 -3.08 1.22
N THR A 261 -2.41 -4.37 1.48
CA THR A 261 -2.11 -4.97 2.79
C THR A 261 -0.64 -4.81 3.15
N LEU A 262 0.27 -5.20 2.24
CA LEU A 262 1.71 -5.07 2.43
C LEU A 262 2.15 -3.60 2.55
N ALA A 263 1.55 -2.70 1.75
CA ALA A 263 1.83 -1.27 1.84
C ALA A 263 1.42 -0.69 3.21
N ASN A 264 0.25 -1.07 3.73
CA ASN A 264 -0.21 -0.67 5.05
C ASN A 264 0.75 -1.15 6.15
N LEU A 265 1.19 -2.41 6.11
CA LEU A 265 2.16 -2.97 7.05
C LEU A 265 3.52 -2.26 6.95
N TRP A 266 3.99 -1.97 5.74
CA TRP A 266 5.24 -1.28 5.50
C TRP A 266 5.23 0.17 6.03
N MET A 267 4.15 0.91 5.79
CA MET A 267 3.98 2.27 6.31
C MET A 267 3.89 2.26 7.84
N ALA A 268 3.15 1.32 8.43
CA ALA A 268 3.08 1.14 9.89
C ALA A 268 4.45 0.82 10.49
N GLY A 269 5.24 -0.06 9.86
CA GLY A 269 6.59 -0.37 10.30
C GLY A 269 7.50 0.85 10.35
N LYS A 270 7.39 1.76 9.39
CA LYS A 270 8.13 3.03 9.41
C LYS A 270 7.73 3.95 10.56
N HIS A 271 6.43 4.03 10.86
CA HIS A 271 5.96 4.79 12.03
C HIS A 271 6.54 4.25 13.34
N PHE A 272 6.59 2.93 13.52
CA PHE A 272 7.20 2.32 14.69
C PHE A 272 8.71 2.58 14.78
N GLN A 273 9.43 2.53 13.66
CA GLN A 273 10.86 2.82 13.63
C GLN A 273 11.13 4.30 13.93
N GLY A 274 10.32 5.23 13.41
CA GLY A 274 10.38 6.65 13.73
C GLY A 274 10.15 6.92 15.21
N ALA A 275 9.11 6.33 15.79
CA ALA A 275 8.79 6.46 17.22
C ALA A 275 9.90 5.88 18.12
N GLN A 276 10.55 4.77 17.73
CA GLN A 276 11.70 4.23 18.46
C GLN A 276 12.95 5.10 18.33
N ALA A 277 13.11 5.81 17.23
CA ALA A 277 14.22 6.75 17.06
C ALA A 277 14.08 8.00 17.92
N GLU A 278 12.85 8.44 18.20
CA GLU A 278 12.56 9.54 19.14
C GLU A 278 12.75 9.14 20.60
N VAL A 279 12.63 7.86 20.94
CA VAL A 279 12.90 7.28 22.27
C VAL A 279 14.36 6.79 22.40
N ARG A 280 15.29 7.30 21.60
CA ARG A 280 16.70 7.12 21.95
C ARG A 280 16.91 7.80 23.30
N PRO A 281 17.29 7.04 24.38
CA PRO A 281 17.67 7.68 25.62
C PRO A 281 18.77 8.67 25.23
N THR A 282 18.55 9.95 25.55
CA THR A 282 19.61 10.94 25.60
C THR A 282 20.67 10.32 26.48
N CYS A 283 21.70 9.77 25.85
CA CYS A 283 22.86 9.25 26.56
C CYS A 283 23.28 10.38 27.47
N LEU A 284 23.12 10.20 28.76
CA LEU A 284 23.64 11.06 29.80
C LEU A 284 25.04 11.47 29.32
N LYS A 285 25.24 12.74 29.07
CA LYS A 285 26.59 13.31 28.94
C LYS A 285 27.26 12.96 30.24
N ALA A 286 27.97 11.84 30.21
CA ALA A 286 28.77 11.37 31.34
C ALA A 286 29.67 12.51 31.75
N ALA A 287 29.57 12.82 33.01
CA ALA A 287 30.41 13.69 33.77
C ALA A 287 31.87 13.59 33.35
N GLY A 288 32.51 14.72 33.41
CA GLY A 288 33.90 15.08 33.13
C GLY A 288 34.93 13.95 33.10
N LYS A 289 35.79 14.00 32.10
CA LYS A 289 37.08 13.29 32.07
C LYS A 289 37.81 13.54 33.38
N PRO A 290 38.32 12.47 34.05
CA PRO A 290 39.28 12.67 35.12
C PRO A 290 40.59 13.21 34.52
N PRO A 291 41.38 14.04 35.25
CA PRO A 291 42.62 14.59 34.79
C PRO A 291 43.67 13.49 34.56
N LEU A 292 44.37 13.53 33.48
CA LEU A 292 45.55 12.70 33.20
C LEU A 292 46.61 12.97 34.24
N GLY A 293 46.74 12.11 35.24
CA GLY A 293 47.89 12.02 36.11
C GLY A 293 49.03 11.27 35.41
N ALA A 294 50.19 11.90 35.41
CA ALA A 294 51.44 11.43 34.86
C ALA A 294 51.82 10.03 35.41
N LEU A 295 52.02 9.08 34.50
CA LEU A 295 52.76 7.84 34.81
C LEU A 295 54.10 7.90 34.08
N THR A 296 55.16 8.05 34.89
CA THR A 296 56.56 7.90 34.56
C THR A 296 56.87 6.45 34.06
N PRO A 297 57.83 6.28 33.14
CA PRO A 297 58.19 4.95 32.66
C PRO A 297 59.15 4.26 33.64
N GLY A 298 58.69 3.18 34.27
CA GLY A 298 59.54 2.28 35.04
C GLY A 298 60.24 1.27 34.15
N ARG A 299 61.54 1.16 34.31
CA ARG A 299 62.52 0.31 33.62
C ARG A 299 62.18 -1.17 33.71
N CYS A 300 62.42 -1.86 32.62
CA CYS A 300 62.65 -3.28 32.56
C CYS A 300 63.90 -3.66 33.36
N HIS A 301 63.80 -4.68 34.21
CA HIS A 301 64.96 -5.45 34.62
C HIS A 301 64.74 -6.90 34.20
N GLU A 302 65.68 -7.34 33.39
CA GLU A 302 65.94 -8.74 33.10
C GLU A 302 66.28 -9.48 34.42
N ALA A 303 65.82 -10.71 34.53
CA ALA A 303 66.52 -11.75 35.27
C ALA A 303 66.26 -13.06 34.58
N ALA A 304 67.37 -13.62 34.10
CA ALA A 304 67.53 -14.96 33.55
C ALA A 304 67.64 -16.03 34.64
N ALA A 305 67.42 -17.24 34.20
CA ALA A 305 67.93 -18.51 34.69
C ALA A 305 67.30 -19.17 35.91
N GLY A 306 66.89 -20.39 35.71
CA GLY A 306 66.58 -21.42 36.62
C GLY A 306 65.71 -22.52 36.02
#